data_906bfc5ad8c7eb46dc8f6bed118260cc
#
_entry.id   906bfc5ad8c7eb46dc8f6bed118260cc
#
_cell.length_a   1.000
_cell.length_b   1.000
_cell.length_c   1.000
_cell.angle_alpha   90.00
_cell.angle_beta   90.00
_cell.angle_gamma   90.00
#
_symmetry.space_group_name_H-M   'P 1'
#
loop_
_entity.id
_entity.type
_entity.pdbx_description
1 polymer ?
#
loop_
_entity_poly.entity_id
_entity_poly.type
_entity_poly.pdbx_seq_one_letter_code
_entity_poly.pdbx_strand_id
1 'polypeptide(L)'
;MKAMTKLIPIICLSIIIGGSLFYSCSQKKKEETVIVLPLETALSQARENRVELEKVLHRYQSNPSDSLKYRAARFLIENMPSYTYYKGKLLEQYLTFFTLLQEARSKKIYPQAMIDSIRRMYGPFSLDSLQYCKDVLTVDSAYLCSNIDWAFKVWQD
;
A
#
# COMPACT_ATOMS: atom_id res chain seq x y z
N MET A 1 12.20 66.97 20.42
CA MET A 1 12.05 66.22 19.14
C MET A 1 13.22 65.27 18.89
N LYS A 2 13.61 64.38 19.83
CA LYS A 2 14.72 63.42 19.60
C LYS A 2 14.36 61.97 19.99
N ALA A 3 13.10 61.68 20.34
CA ALA A 3 12.67 60.37 20.80
C ALA A 3 11.88 59.52 19.76
N MET A 4 11.48 60.10 18.65
CA MET A 4 10.64 59.40 17.65
C MET A 4 11.42 58.66 16.54
N THR A 5 12.72 58.94 16.38
CA THR A 5 13.52 58.34 15.29
C THR A 5 14.14 56.99 15.59
N LYS A 6 14.03 56.49 16.86
CA LYS A 6 14.58 55.18 17.26
C LYS A 6 13.56 54.03 17.29
N LEU A 7 12.28 54.31 17.15
CA LEU A 7 11.23 53.22 17.17
C LEU A 7 10.99 52.60 15.77
N ILE A 8 11.27 53.29 14.71
CA ILE A 8 10.98 52.84 13.34
C ILE A 8 11.81 51.59 12.93
N PRO A 9 13.13 51.48 13.26
CA PRO A 9 13.89 50.27 12.90
C PRO A 9 13.53 49.01 13.67
N ILE A 10 12.95 49.14 14.87
CA ILE A 10 12.54 47.97 15.68
C ILE A 10 11.23 47.37 15.17
N ILE A 11 10.34 48.20 14.69
CA ILE A 11 9.05 47.73 14.10
C ILE A 11 9.26 47.04 12.74
N CYS A 12 10.20 47.51 11.93
CA CYS A 12 10.56 46.87 10.66
C CYS A 12 11.24 45.52 10.85
N LEU A 13 12.05 45.36 11.93
CA LEU A 13 12.73 44.09 12.22
C LEU A 13 11.78 42.99 12.70
N SER A 14 10.72 43.36 13.44
CA SER A 14 9.71 42.40 13.91
C SER A 14 8.80 41.91 12.77
N ILE A 15 8.59 42.67 11.72
CA ILE A 15 7.80 42.24 10.56
C ILE A 15 8.58 41.25 9.68
N ILE A 16 9.91 41.36 9.62
CA ILE A 16 10.77 40.44 8.86
C ILE A 16 10.87 39.08 9.55
N ILE A 17 10.89 39.03 10.88
CA ILE A 17 10.95 37.79 11.65
C ILE A 17 9.59 37.06 11.69
N GLY A 18 8.48 37.81 11.69
CA GLY A 18 7.12 37.24 11.65
C GLY A 18 6.73 36.65 10.28
N GLY A 19 7.31 37.14 9.20
CA GLY A 19 7.01 36.68 7.82
C GLY A 19 7.64 35.34 7.43
N SER A 20 8.71 34.92 8.11
CA SER A 20 9.43 33.68 7.78
C SER A 20 8.87 32.41 8.42
N LEU A 21 7.90 32.54 9.35
CA LEU A 21 7.30 31.36 10.02
C LEU A 21 6.05 30.82 9.28
N PHE A 22 5.56 31.50 8.25
CA PHE A 22 4.44 31.03 7.43
C PHE A 22 4.85 30.43 6.08
N TYR A 23 6.15 30.17 5.85
CA TYR A 23 6.54 29.25 4.79
C TYR A 23 6.20 27.83 5.24
N SER A 24 4.92 27.62 5.55
CA SER A 24 4.35 26.33 5.75
C SER A 24 4.59 25.54 4.47
N CYS A 25 5.37 24.52 4.64
CA CYS A 25 5.68 23.47 3.70
C CYS A 25 4.37 22.96 3.08
N SER A 26 3.88 23.62 2.05
CA SER A 26 2.94 23.05 1.11
C SER A 26 3.73 22.02 0.32
N GLN A 27 4.06 20.91 0.97
CA GLN A 27 4.41 19.71 0.24
C GLN A 27 3.20 19.39 -0.64
N LYS A 28 3.24 19.83 -1.88
CA LYS A 28 2.44 19.25 -2.94
C LYS A 28 2.70 17.75 -2.85
N LYS A 29 1.77 17.05 -2.21
CA LYS A 29 1.69 15.59 -2.29
C LYS A 29 1.76 15.31 -3.79
N LYS A 30 2.89 14.76 -4.24
CA LYS A 30 3.08 14.38 -5.62
C LYS A 30 1.97 13.36 -5.85
N GLU A 31 0.92 13.76 -6.51
CA GLU A 31 -0.13 12.85 -6.93
C GLU A 31 0.57 11.84 -7.83
N GLU A 32 0.81 10.67 -7.28
CA GLU A 32 1.36 9.54 -8.02
C GLU A 32 0.30 9.21 -9.06
N THR A 33 0.53 9.65 -10.29
CA THR A 33 -0.38 9.39 -11.40
C THR A 33 -0.38 7.89 -11.62
N VAL A 34 -1.40 7.20 -11.10
CA VAL A 34 -1.60 5.77 -11.34
C VAL A 34 -1.80 5.60 -12.84
N ILE A 35 -0.84 4.97 -13.49
CA ILE A 35 -0.92 4.64 -14.93
C ILE A 35 -1.93 3.50 -15.05
N VAL A 36 -3.15 3.84 -15.45
CA VAL A 36 -4.19 2.85 -15.77
C VAL A 36 -3.87 2.26 -17.13
N LEU A 37 -3.50 0.99 -17.14
CA LEU A 37 -3.25 0.27 -18.40
C LEU A 37 -4.57 -0.24 -18.98
N PRO A 38 -4.76 -0.22 -20.32
CA PRO A 38 -5.87 -0.88 -20.97
C PRO A 38 -5.88 -2.38 -20.63
N LEU A 39 -7.06 -2.96 -20.48
CA LEU A 39 -7.23 -4.36 -20.09
C LEU A 39 -6.39 -5.32 -20.95
N GLU A 40 -6.38 -5.16 -22.25
CA GLU A 40 -5.62 -6.03 -23.15
C GLU A 40 -4.11 -5.94 -22.93
N THR A 41 -3.61 -4.75 -22.60
CA THR A 41 -2.20 -4.57 -22.25
C THR A 41 -1.85 -5.31 -20.95
N ALA A 42 -2.72 -5.25 -19.94
CA ALA A 42 -2.52 -5.97 -18.68
C ALA A 42 -2.58 -7.49 -18.89
N LEU A 43 -3.55 -7.97 -19.66
CA LEU A 43 -3.68 -9.40 -20.01
C LEU A 43 -2.48 -9.91 -20.82
N SER A 44 -1.93 -9.12 -21.71
CA SER A 44 -0.72 -9.51 -22.46
C SER A 44 0.52 -9.61 -21.55
N GLN A 45 0.61 -8.77 -20.54
CA GLN A 45 1.69 -8.82 -19.54
C GLN A 45 1.54 -9.99 -18.57
N ALA A 46 0.34 -10.54 -18.41
CA ALA A 46 0.08 -11.70 -17.55
C ALA A 46 0.71 -13.00 -18.07
N ARG A 47 1.09 -13.08 -19.36
CA ARG A 47 1.69 -14.27 -19.97
C ARG A 47 0.83 -15.52 -19.73
N GLU A 48 1.37 -16.56 -19.12
CA GLU A 48 0.68 -17.82 -18.79
C GLU A 48 -0.48 -17.61 -17.80
N ASN A 49 -0.38 -16.61 -16.93
CA ASN A 49 -1.44 -16.27 -15.97
C ASN A 49 -2.66 -15.58 -16.60
N ARG A 50 -2.59 -15.23 -17.89
CA ARG A 50 -3.70 -14.61 -18.63
C ARG A 50 -4.99 -15.42 -18.50
N VAL A 51 -4.90 -16.73 -18.59
CA VAL A 51 -6.05 -17.64 -18.48
C VAL A 51 -6.78 -17.49 -17.15
N GLU A 52 -6.05 -17.30 -16.04
CA GLU A 52 -6.66 -17.10 -14.72
C GLU A 52 -7.39 -15.75 -14.65
N LEU A 53 -6.81 -14.69 -15.19
CA LEU A 53 -7.44 -13.36 -15.21
C LEU A 53 -8.67 -13.32 -16.12
N GLU A 54 -8.64 -14.00 -17.26
CA GLU A 54 -9.79 -14.13 -18.16
C GLU A 54 -10.95 -14.91 -17.52
N LYS A 55 -10.68 -15.96 -16.72
CA LYS A 55 -11.70 -16.67 -15.95
C LYS A 55 -12.49 -15.73 -15.02
N VAL A 56 -11.81 -14.80 -14.35
CA VAL A 56 -12.45 -13.80 -13.48
C VAL A 56 -13.40 -12.91 -14.27
N LEU A 57 -12.93 -12.37 -15.39
CA LEU A 57 -13.75 -11.53 -16.26
C LEU A 57 -14.98 -12.28 -16.78
N HIS A 58 -14.77 -13.49 -17.27
CA HIS A 58 -15.85 -14.33 -17.80
C HIS A 58 -16.91 -14.66 -16.74
N ARG A 59 -16.47 -14.98 -15.50
CA ARG A 59 -17.37 -15.26 -14.37
C ARG A 59 -18.39 -14.15 -14.14
N TYR A 60 -17.94 -12.90 -14.08
CA TYR A 60 -18.81 -11.76 -13.78
C TYR A 60 -19.50 -11.17 -15.00
N GLN A 61 -18.97 -11.40 -16.21
CA GLN A 61 -19.60 -10.96 -17.45
C GLN A 61 -20.87 -11.76 -17.77
N SER A 62 -20.92 -13.02 -17.34
CA SER A 62 -22.02 -13.96 -17.68
C SER A 62 -23.35 -13.64 -17.01
N ASN A 63 -23.33 -12.80 -15.92
CA ASN A 63 -24.53 -12.46 -15.18
C ASN A 63 -24.73 -10.93 -15.13
N PRO A 64 -25.82 -10.38 -15.68
CA PRO A 64 -26.09 -8.94 -15.65
C PRO A 64 -26.12 -8.33 -14.24
N SER A 65 -26.53 -9.09 -13.22
CA SER A 65 -26.54 -8.61 -11.83
C SER A 65 -25.12 -8.38 -11.25
N ASP A 66 -24.10 -8.98 -11.84
CA ASP A 66 -22.71 -8.86 -11.44
C ASP A 66 -21.95 -7.75 -12.19
N SER A 67 -22.66 -6.85 -12.88
CA SER A 67 -22.05 -5.78 -13.69
C SER A 67 -21.06 -4.90 -12.89
N LEU A 68 -21.35 -4.62 -11.62
CA LEU A 68 -20.42 -3.88 -10.75
C LEU A 68 -19.19 -4.71 -10.38
N LYS A 69 -19.36 -6.01 -10.11
CA LYS A 69 -18.24 -6.93 -9.87
C LYS A 69 -17.37 -7.07 -11.11
N TYR A 70 -17.97 -7.13 -12.30
CA TYR A 70 -17.23 -7.13 -13.56
C TYR A 70 -16.37 -5.87 -13.72
N ARG A 71 -16.94 -4.69 -13.43
CA ARG A 71 -16.18 -3.43 -13.47
C ARG A 71 -15.04 -3.42 -12.46
N ALA A 72 -15.26 -3.92 -11.24
CA ALA A 72 -14.23 -4.05 -10.23
C ALA A 72 -13.12 -5.02 -10.67
N ALA A 73 -13.49 -6.19 -11.19
CA ALA A 73 -12.54 -7.17 -11.73
C ALA A 73 -11.68 -6.56 -12.85
N ARG A 74 -12.31 -5.89 -13.79
CA ARG A 74 -11.63 -5.20 -14.87
C ARG A 74 -10.65 -4.15 -14.35
N PHE A 75 -11.08 -3.28 -13.43
CA PHE A 75 -10.24 -2.26 -12.81
C PHE A 75 -9.02 -2.87 -12.10
N LEU A 76 -9.23 -3.93 -11.32
CA LEU A 76 -8.14 -4.61 -10.62
C LEU A 76 -7.12 -5.19 -11.61
N ILE A 77 -7.57 -5.87 -12.66
CA ILE A 77 -6.71 -6.49 -13.67
C ILE A 77 -5.94 -5.42 -14.46
N GLU A 78 -6.58 -4.33 -14.86
CA GLU A 78 -5.93 -3.22 -15.59
C GLU A 78 -4.79 -2.57 -14.78
N ASN A 79 -4.91 -2.54 -13.47
CA ASN A 79 -3.90 -1.95 -12.58
C ASN A 79 -2.88 -2.95 -12.04
N MET A 80 -3.15 -4.24 -12.12
CA MET A 80 -2.32 -5.32 -11.56
C MET A 80 -0.85 -5.32 -12.01
N PRO A 81 -0.48 -4.92 -13.27
CA PRO A 81 0.91 -4.84 -13.69
C PRO A 81 1.82 -3.93 -12.86
N SER A 82 1.22 -2.95 -12.18
CA SER A 82 1.94 -1.99 -11.32
C SER A 82 2.16 -2.50 -9.89
N TYR A 83 1.51 -3.59 -9.50
CA TYR A 83 1.58 -4.14 -8.15
C TYR A 83 2.50 -5.34 -8.07
N THR A 84 3.18 -5.40 -6.93
CA THR A 84 4.20 -6.41 -6.66
C THR A 84 4.24 -6.74 -5.18
N TYR A 85 4.71 -7.94 -4.86
CA TYR A 85 4.88 -8.37 -3.48
C TYR A 85 6.13 -9.25 -3.33
N TYR A 86 6.53 -9.46 -2.11
CA TYR A 86 7.59 -10.40 -1.77
C TYR A 86 7.00 -11.64 -1.12
N LYS A 87 7.56 -12.81 -1.45
CA LYS A 87 7.24 -14.07 -0.79
C LYS A 87 8.51 -14.83 -0.43
N GLY A 88 8.42 -15.68 0.56
CA GLY A 88 9.53 -16.55 0.97
C GLY A 88 9.42 -16.99 2.42
N LYS A 89 10.17 -18.02 2.74
CA LYS A 89 10.14 -18.67 4.06
C LYS A 89 10.45 -17.70 5.20
N LEU A 90 11.31 -16.72 4.98
CA LEU A 90 11.63 -15.71 5.98
C LEU A 90 10.42 -14.83 6.32
N LEU A 91 9.57 -14.51 5.33
CA LEU A 91 8.35 -13.74 5.55
C LEU A 91 7.35 -14.52 6.41
N GLU A 92 7.21 -15.84 6.18
CA GLU A 92 6.37 -16.72 6.98
C GLU A 92 6.85 -16.77 8.44
N GLN A 93 8.16 -16.82 8.67
CA GLN A 93 8.75 -16.74 10.01
C GLN A 93 8.44 -15.38 10.67
N TYR A 94 8.46 -14.29 9.95
CA TYR A 94 8.07 -12.96 10.45
C TYR A 94 6.58 -12.87 10.77
N LEU A 95 5.71 -13.50 9.99
CA LEU A 95 4.28 -13.59 10.31
C LEU A 95 4.04 -14.29 11.65
N THR A 96 4.73 -15.42 11.88
CA THR A 96 4.71 -16.11 13.17
C THR A 96 5.20 -15.18 14.29
N PHE A 97 6.26 -14.44 14.04
CA PHE A 97 6.78 -13.46 14.98
C PHE A 97 5.76 -12.34 15.32
N PHE A 98 5.11 -11.76 14.32
CA PHE A 98 4.09 -10.73 14.57
C PHE A 98 2.93 -11.26 15.40
N THR A 99 2.52 -12.52 15.20
CA THR A 99 1.50 -13.17 16.02
C THR A 99 1.95 -13.29 17.49
N LEU A 100 3.19 -13.73 17.73
CA LEU A 100 3.77 -13.81 19.07
C LEU A 100 3.94 -12.44 19.72
N LEU A 101 4.32 -11.40 18.96
CA LEU A 101 4.38 -10.03 19.45
C LEU A 101 3.01 -9.51 19.89
N GLN A 102 1.98 -9.79 19.11
CA GLN A 102 0.63 -9.38 19.41
C GLN A 102 0.12 -10.05 20.68
N GLU A 103 0.42 -11.33 20.86
CA GLU A 103 0.12 -12.09 22.06
C GLU A 103 0.88 -11.57 23.29
N ALA A 104 2.18 -11.30 23.17
CA ALA A 104 2.98 -10.72 24.24
C ALA A 104 2.46 -9.33 24.65
N ARG A 105 2.03 -8.52 23.69
CA ARG A 105 1.45 -7.20 23.94
C ARG A 105 0.14 -7.30 24.72
N SER A 106 -0.71 -8.29 24.41
CA SER A 106 -1.96 -8.53 25.15
C SER A 106 -1.69 -8.94 26.60
N LYS A 107 -0.59 -9.67 26.85
CA LYS A 107 -0.12 -10.10 28.19
C LYS A 107 0.75 -9.06 28.92
N LYS A 108 0.91 -7.85 28.38
CA LYS A 108 1.78 -6.78 28.91
C LYS A 108 3.25 -7.20 29.10
N ILE A 109 3.74 -8.14 28.30
CA ILE A 109 5.14 -8.57 28.29
C ILE A 109 5.94 -7.57 27.45
N TYR A 110 7.12 -7.17 27.91
CA TYR A 110 7.99 -6.22 27.20
C TYR A 110 8.44 -6.80 25.85
N PRO A 111 8.10 -6.13 24.72
CA PRO A 111 8.38 -6.66 23.38
C PRO A 111 9.87 -6.77 23.05
N GLN A 112 10.72 -5.96 23.70
CA GLN A 112 12.14 -5.86 23.34
C GLN A 112 12.90 -7.18 23.50
N ALA A 113 12.71 -7.89 24.61
CA ALA A 113 13.36 -9.18 24.82
C ALA A 113 12.95 -10.24 23.79
N MET A 114 11.71 -10.17 23.33
CA MET A 114 11.19 -11.06 22.28
C MET A 114 11.78 -10.69 20.91
N ILE A 115 11.86 -9.40 20.57
CA ILE A 115 12.50 -8.91 19.34
C ILE A 115 13.98 -9.36 19.30
N ASP A 116 14.70 -9.23 20.40
CA ASP A 116 16.11 -9.62 20.49
C ASP A 116 16.28 -11.14 20.36
N SER A 117 15.35 -11.93 20.92
CA SER A 117 15.36 -13.38 20.77
C SER A 117 15.15 -13.81 19.32
N ILE A 118 14.26 -13.16 18.60
CA ILE A 118 13.96 -13.47 17.20
C ILE A 118 15.10 -13.03 16.29
N ARG A 119 15.68 -11.86 16.54
CA ARG A 119 16.87 -11.40 15.81
C ARG A 119 18.04 -12.39 15.96
N ARG A 120 18.19 -12.99 17.16
CA ARG A 120 19.18 -14.05 17.39
C ARG A 120 18.84 -15.34 16.67
N MET A 121 17.56 -15.69 16.58
CA MET A 121 17.10 -16.96 16.02
C MET A 121 17.10 -16.96 14.49
N TYR A 122 16.71 -15.85 13.87
CA TYR A 122 16.49 -15.75 12.42
C TYR A 122 17.48 -14.83 11.70
N GLY A 123 18.33 -14.11 12.44
CA GLY A 123 19.24 -13.12 11.87
C GLY A 123 18.55 -11.81 11.45
N PRO A 124 19.27 -10.90 10.79
CA PRO A 124 18.71 -9.66 10.27
C PRO A 124 17.79 -9.96 9.09
N PHE A 125 16.68 -9.23 9.00
CA PHE A 125 15.80 -9.29 7.84
C PHE A 125 16.50 -8.70 6.60
N SER A 126 16.61 -9.50 5.53
CA SER A 126 17.10 -9.04 4.23
C SER A 126 16.07 -9.37 3.16
N LEU A 127 15.75 -8.38 2.32
CA LEU A 127 14.90 -8.57 1.15
C LEU A 127 15.54 -9.51 0.11
N ASP A 128 16.87 -9.64 0.11
CA ASP A 128 17.62 -10.50 -0.83
C ASP A 128 17.27 -11.98 -0.70
N SER A 129 16.72 -12.38 0.47
CA SER A 129 16.25 -13.75 0.73
C SER A 129 14.81 -14.00 0.29
N LEU A 130 14.12 -12.97 -0.19
CA LEU A 130 12.73 -13.03 -0.61
C LEU A 130 12.61 -13.04 -2.14
N GLN A 131 11.63 -13.78 -2.63
CA GLN A 131 11.28 -13.78 -4.05
C GLN A 131 10.37 -12.59 -4.35
N TYR A 132 10.79 -11.75 -5.29
CA TYR A 132 10.00 -10.67 -5.84
C TYR A 132 8.98 -11.22 -6.85
N CYS A 133 7.71 -10.92 -6.67
CA CYS A 133 6.61 -11.39 -7.50
C CYS A 133 5.79 -10.22 -8.03
N LYS A 134 5.30 -10.32 -9.26
CA LYS A 134 4.32 -9.39 -9.83
C LYS A 134 2.93 -10.01 -9.73
N ASP A 135 1.96 -9.24 -9.25
CA ASP A 135 0.57 -9.71 -9.10
C ASP A 135 -0.01 -10.24 -10.40
N VAL A 136 0.21 -9.53 -11.50
CA VAL A 136 -0.28 -9.89 -12.83
C VAL A 136 0.20 -11.28 -13.31
N LEU A 137 1.33 -11.77 -12.77
CA LEU A 137 1.91 -13.07 -13.14
C LEU A 137 1.52 -14.21 -12.20
N THR A 138 0.88 -13.91 -11.05
CA THR A 138 0.78 -14.89 -9.95
C THR A 138 -0.58 -14.96 -9.28
N VAL A 139 -1.41 -13.92 -9.39
CA VAL A 139 -2.75 -13.90 -8.78
C VAL A 139 -3.68 -14.80 -9.58
N ASP A 140 -4.23 -15.83 -8.93
CA ASP A 140 -5.17 -16.75 -9.56
C ASP A 140 -6.62 -16.27 -9.49
N SER A 141 -7.48 -16.92 -10.28
CA SER A 141 -8.88 -16.59 -10.39
C SER A 141 -9.67 -16.82 -9.10
N ALA A 142 -9.34 -17.85 -8.33
CA ALA A 142 -10.02 -18.19 -7.09
C ALA A 142 -9.79 -17.11 -6.04
N TYR A 143 -8.53 -16.68 -5.86
CA TYR A 143 -8.17 -15.61 -4.93
C TYR A 143 -8.84 -14.29 -5.30
N LEU A 144 -8.76 -13.88 -6.59
CA LEU A 144 -9.32 -12.61 -7.03
C LEU A 144 -10.85 -12.59 -6.91
N CYS A 145 -11.53 -13.65 -7.32
CA CYS A 145 -12.99 -13.78 -7.17
C CYS A 145 -13.41 -13.73 -5.69
N SER A 146 -12.71 -14.45 -4.82
CA SER A 146 -13.00 -14.47 -3.39
C SER A 146 -12.95 -13.07 -2.77
N ASN A 147 -11.91 -12.28 -3.12
CA ASN A 147 -11.76 -10.92 -2.61
C ASN A 147 -12.85 -9.98 -3.15
N ILE A 148 -13.19 -10.08 -4.44
CA ILE A 148 -14.27 -9.29 -5.03
C ILE A 148 -15.61 -9.64 -4.36
N ASP A 149 -15.94 -10.92 -4.27
CA ASP A 149 -17.19 -11.37 -3.68
C ASP A 149 -17.31 -10.96 -2.21
N TRP A 150 -16.23 -11.08 -1.44
CA TRP A 150 -16.18 -10.64 -0.06
C TRP A 150 -16.38 -9.11 0.08
N ALA A 151 -15.71 -8.31 -0.73
CA ALA A 151 -15.83 -6.86 -0.70
C ALA A 151 -17.26 -6.40 -1.00
N PHE A 152 -17.92 -7.04 -1.99
CA PHE A 152 -19.31 -6.73 -2.32
C PHE A 152 -20.30 -7.20 -1.25
N LYS A 153 -20.03 -8.32 -0.58
CA LYS A 153 -20.84 -8.78 0.55
C LYS A 153 -20.81 -7.79 1.71
N VAL A 154 -19.62 -7.34 2.12
CA VAL A 154 -19.45 -6.39 3.23
C VAL A 154 -20.05 -5.01 2.91
N TRP A 155 -20.10 -4.64 1.62
CA TRP A 155 -20.70 -3.37 1.20
C TRP A 155 -22.23 -3.40 1.19
N GLN A 156 -22.85 -4.57 1.11
CA GLN A 156 -24.32 -4.76 1.11
C GLN A 156 -24.92 -4.88 2.53
N ASP A 157 -24.08 -5.24 3.52
CA ASP A 157 -24.44 -5.31 4.94
C ASP A 157 -24.34 -3.91 5.60
#